data_8bcff385dfb1285fa7ca51a5550e4cb2
#
_entry.id   8bcff385dfb1285fa7ca51a5550e4cb2
#
_cell.length_a   1.000
_cell.length_b   1.000
_cell.length_c   1.000
_cell.angle_alpha   90.00
_cell.angle_beta   90.00
_cell.angle_gamma   90.00
#
_symmetry.space_group_name_H-M   'P 1'
#
loop_
_entity.id
_entity.type
_entity.pdbx_description
1 polymer ?
#
loop_
_entity_poly.entity_id
_entity_poly.type
_entity_poly.pdbx_seq_one_letter_code
_entity_poly.pdbx_strand_id
1 'polypeptide(L)'
;MMPRLVLVLLTAAVAALMGPAPAAQAHAFLAASNPEDGQVLTAAPTRLRLDFSESVVLGATRIDIVDGAGRHITPTGVKLVRHGEAGDIEAPVEVVANLPALGHSSYRVSWETLSSDDLHSTSGVLVFGVGQTVTAGGLVEPPPSPLEAGLRWLILLGLSSALGGALAVHLLDRAGGWDAGRAALTARKLSMRGALMGAAGGVVLLVSQLATSGAGVLALLWS
;
A
#
# COMPACT_ATOMS: atom_id res chain seq x y z
N MET A 1 16.23 -1.34 43.98
CA MET A 1 14.85 -1.02 43.57
C MET A 1 14.72 -0.59 42.11
N MET A 2 15.74 -0.02 41.47
CA MET A 2 15.76 0.37 40.04
C MET A 2 15.43 -0.76 39.01
N PRO A 3 15.94 -2.01 39.12
CA PRO A 3 15.71 -2.99 38.06
C PRO A 3 14.25 -3.44 37.90
N ARG A 4 13.46 -3.41 38.95
CA ARG A 4 12.03 -3.77 38.88
C ARG A 4 11.17 -2.69 38.17
N LEU A 5 11.49 -1.42 38.36
CA LEU A 5 10.79 -0.33 37.70
C LEU A 5 11.06 -0.33 36.20
N VAL A 6 12.31 -0.59 35.79
CA VAL A 6 12.67 -0.70 34.39
C VAL A 6 11.97 -1.89 33.70
N LEU A 7 11.88 -3.03 34.38
CA LEU A 7 11.16 -4.19 33.86
C LEU A 7 9.65 -3.92 33.71
N VAL A 8 9.03 -3.25 34.65
CA VAL A 8 7.61 -2.86 34.60
C VAL A 8 7.37 -1.88 33.46
N LEU A 9 8.25 -0.90 33.27
CA LEU A 9 8.12 0.06 32.15
C LEU A 9 8.32 -0.62 30.81
N LEU A 10 9.24 -1.58 30.72
CA LEU A 10 9.48 -2.34 29.47
C LEU A 10 8.28 -3.24 29.13
N THR A 11 7.73 -3.94 30.12
CA THR A 11 6.54 -4.78 29.89
C THR A 11 5.30 -3.94 29.56
N ALA A 12 5.13 -2.78 30.17
CA ALA A 12 4.06 -1.85 29.84
C ALA A 12 4.21 -1.27 28.41
N ALA A 13 5.43 -0.93 28.00
CA ALA A 13 5.72 -0.46 26.64
C ALA A 13 5.46 -1.57 25.58
N VAL A 14 5.89 -2.80 25.88
CA VAL A 14 5.61 -3.94 24.98
C VAL A 14 4.11 -4.24 24.91
N ALA A 15 3.41 -4.19 26.03
CA ALA A 15 1.95 -4.37 26.08
C ALA A 15 1.20 -3.27 25.32
N ALA A 16 1.67 -2.02 25.39
CA ALA A 16 1.12 -0.89 24.62
C ALA A 16 1.34 -1.04 23.11
N LEU A 17 2.48 -1.62 22.69
CA LEU A 17 2.79 -1.91 21.29
C LEU A 17 2.03 -3.13 20.75
N MET A 18 1.56 -4.03 21.61
CA MET A 18 0.77 -5.20 21.24
C MET A 18 -0.75 -4.96 21.32
N GLY A 19 -1.19 -3.76 21.72
CA GLY A 19 -2.59 -3.37 21.63
C GLY A 19 -3.10 -3.40 20.20
N PRO A 20 -4.43 -3.56 19.96
CA PRO A 20 -4.98 -3.46 18.63
C PRO A 20 -4.70 -2.07 18.08
N ALA A 21 -3.71 -1.96 17.20
CA ALA A 21 -3.52 -0.75 16.42
C ALA A 21 -4.75 -0.59 15.53
N PRO A 22 -5.43 0.58 15.52
CA PRO A 22 -6.38 0.86 14.45
C PRO A 22 -5.65 0.65 13.13
N ALA A 23 -6.29 -0.03 12.18
CA ALA A 23 -5.73 -0.14 10.85
C ALA A 23 -5.49 1.29 10.35
N ALA A 24 -4.23 1.69 10.26
CA ALA A 24 -3.87 2.92 9.60
C ALA A 24 -4.19 2.71 8.11
N GLN A 25 -5.33 3.23 7.68
CA GLN A 25 -5.71 3.27 6.26
C GLN A 25 -4.94 4.43 5.65
N ALA A 26 -3.68 4.19 5.33
CA ALA A 26 -2.76 5.19 4.77
C ALA A 26 -2.72 5.11 3.23
N HIS A 27 -3.73 4.51 2.58
CA HIS A 27 -3.73 4.31 1.14
C HIS A 27 -5.11 4.61 0.56
N ALA A 28 -5.15 5.26 -0.59
CA ALA A 28 -6.37 5.48 -1.36
C ALA A 28 -7.02 4.12 -1.70
N PHE A 29 -8.04 3.69 -0.95
CA PHE A 29 -8.83 2.51 -1.29
C PHE A 29 -10.12 2.90 -1.99
N LEU A 30 -10.64 2.02 -2.82
CA LEU A 30 -11.94 2.20 -3.44
C LEU A 30 -13.05 2.02 -2.40
N ALA A 31 -13.67 3.12 -2.00
CA ALA A 31 -14.72 3.14 -0.98
C ALA A 31 -16.09 2.76 -1.58
N ALA A 32 -16.37 3.19 -2.83
CA ALA A 32 -17.61 2.89 -3.55
C ALA A 32 -17.39 2.93 -5.06
N SER A 33 -18.29 2.33 -5.81
CA SER A 33 -18.34 2.45 -7.27
C SER A 33 -19.75 2.51 -7.78
N ASN A 34 -19.94 3.10 -8.96
CA ASN A 34 -21.20 3.07 -9.70
C ASN A 34 -20.90 2.83 -11.19
N PRO A 35 -21.24 1.68 -11.78
CA PRO A 35 -21.95 0.55 -11.15
C PRO A 35 -21.23 -0.06 -9.96
N GLU A 36 -22.00 -0.62 -9.00
CA GLU A 36 -21.44 -1.38 -7.89
C GLU A 36 -20.89 -2.75 -8.35
N ASP A 37 -19.94 -3.29 -7.61
CA ASP A 37 -19.42 -4.64 -7.90
C ASP A 37 -20.52 -5.70 -7.76
N GLY A 38 -20.70 -6.51 -8.78
CA GLY A 38 -21.78 -7.50 -8.88
C GLY A 38 -23.13 -6.94 -9.33
N GLN A 39 -23.27 -5.63 -9.57
CA GLN A 39 -24.54 -5.02 -9.94
C GLN A 39 -25.00 -5.46 -11.32
N VAL A 40 -26.31 -5.72 -11.44
CA VAL A 40 -26.99 -6.01 -12.71
C VAL A 40 -27.90 -4.83 -13.05
N LEU A 41 -27.60 -4.21 -14.18
CA LEU A 41 -28.33 -3.04 -14.69
C LEU A 41 -29.29 -3.44 -15.80
N THR A 42 -30.47 -2.83 -15.85
CA THR A 42 -31.42 -2.99 -16.94
C THR A 42 -31.10 -2.09 -18.14
N ALA A 43 -30.38 -1.00 -17.91
CA ALA A 43 -29.94 -0.06 -18.95
C ALA A 43 -28.43 0.17 -18.83
N ALA A 44 -27.77 0.37 -19.96
CA ALA A 44 -26.33 0.62 -20.02
C ALA A 44 -25.99 1.94 -19.31
N PRO A 45 -25.00 1.94 -18.41
CA PRO A 45 -24.52 3.15 -17.77
C PRO A 45 -23.72 4.00 -18.79
N THR A 46 -23.84 5.31 -18.69
CA THR A 46 -23.07 6.26 -19.51
C THR A 46 -21.78 6.70 -18.82
N ARG A 47 -21.62 6.36 -17.55
CA ARG A 47 -20.45 6.70 -16.73
C ARG A 47 -20.11 5.58 -15.79
N LEU A 48 -18.84 5.44 -15.53
CA LEU A 48 -18.27 4.68 -14.42
C LEU A 48 -17.77 5.70 -13.40
N ARG A 49 -18.11 5.50 -12.13
CA ARG A 49 -17.63 6.30 -11.01
C ARG A 49 -16.86 5.40 -10.05
N LEU A 50 -15.72 5.86 -9.61
CA LEU A 50 -14.87 5.19 -8.62
C LEU A 50 -14.59 6.21 -7.52
N ASP A 51 -15.14 5.97 -6.33
CA ASP A 51 -14.99 6.83 -5.16
C ASP A 51 -13.85 6.32 -4.30
N PHE A 52 -12.77 7.09 -4.20
CA PHE A 52 -11.60 6.77 -3.39
C PHE A 52 -11.63 7.49 -2.05
N SER A 53 -11.12 6.83 -1.01
CA SER A 53 -11.08 7.35 0.36
C SER A 53 -10.26 8.63 0.50
N GLU A 54 -9.33 8.88 -0.42
CA GLU A 54 -8.43 10.02 -0.44
C GLU A 54 -8.02 10.39 -1.86
N SER A 55 -7.27 11.46 -2.01
CA SER A 55 -6.90 12.00 -3.32
C SER A 55 -5.97 11.08 -4.09
N VAL A 56 -6.22 10.94 -5.39
CA VAL A 56 -5.41 10.13 -6.31
C VAL A 56 -4.82 10.97 -7.45
N VAL A 57 -3.72 10.49 -8.02
CA VAL A 57 -3.04 11.11 -9.15
C VAL A 57 -3.72 10.69 -10.46
N LEU A 58 -4.53 11.57 -11.05
CA LEU A 58 -5.27 11.26 -12.28
C LEU A 58 -4.36 10.78 -13.43
N GLY A 59 -3.20 11.37 -13.60
CA GLY A 59 -2.24 10.99 -14.64
C GLY A 59 -1.65 9.58 -14.48
N ALA A 60 -1.71 9.03 -13.25
CA ALA A 60 -1.29 7.67 -12.93
C ALA A 60 -2.49 6.70 -12.82
N THR A 61 -3.73 7.21 -12.96
CA THR A 61 -4.93 6.37 -12.89
C THR A 61 -5.17 5.71 -14.24
N ARG A 62 -5.28 4.39 -14.23
CA ARG A 62 -5.59 3.55 -15.38
C ARG A 62 -6.90 2.82 -15.14
N ILE A 63 -7.75 2.78 -16.15
CA ILE A 63 -9.01 2.05 -16.14
C ILE A 63 -9.07 1.24 -17.44
N ASP A 64 -9.12 -0.07 -17.29
CA ASP A 64 -9.30 -1.02 -18.39
C ASP A 64 -10.63 -1.74 -18.23
N ILE A 65 -11.45 -1.72 -19.26
CA ILE A 65 -12.79 -2.32 -19.26
C ILE A 65 -12.84 -3.36 -20.36
N VAL A 66 -13.24 -4.58 -19.99
CA VAL A 66 -13.36 -5.71 -20.93
C VAL A 66 -14.76 -6.29 -20.84
N ASP A 67 -15.41 -6.48 -21.97
CA ASP A 67 -16.71 -7.12 -22.02
C ASP A 67 -16.63 -8.66 -21.94
N GLY A 68 -17.77 -9.32 -21.83
CA GLY A 68 -17.86 -10.78 -21.73
C GLY A 68 -17.32 -11.54 -22.96
N ALA A 69 -17.10 -10.87 -24.09
CA ALA A 69 -16.48 -11.43 -25.29
C ALA A 69 -14.96 -11.14 -25.37
N GLY A 70 -14.38 -10.52 -24.34
CA GLY A 70 -12.97 -10.17 -24.27
C GLY A 70 -12.59 -8.90 -25.06
N ARG A 71 -13.57 -8.08 -25.46
CA ARG A 71 -13.29 -6.82 -26.17
C ARG A 71 -13.02 -5.70 -25.19
N HIS A 72 -11.95 -4.94 -25.44
CA HIS A 72 -11.62 -3.76 -24.66
C HIS A 72 -12.56 -2.59 -24.98
N ILE A 73 -13.05 -1.94 -23.96
CA ILE A 73 -13.91 -0.75 -24.03
C ILE A 73 -13.10 0.45 -23.54
N THR A 74 -12.78 1.36 -24.43
CA THR A 74 -12.02 2.56 -24.08
C THR A 74 -12.97 3.67 -23.59
N PRO A 75 -12.80 4.18 -22.37
CA PRO A 75 -13.54 5.37 -21.91
C PRO A 75 -13.28 6.57 -22.81
N THR A 76 -14.32 7.38 -23.07
CA THR A 76 -14.20 8.58 -23.93
C THR A 76 -13.64 9.80 -23.19
N GLY A 77 -13.46 9.70 -21.89
CA GLY A 77 -12.84 10.73 -21.06
C GLY A 77 -12.84 10.32 -19.61
N VAL A 78 -11.75 10.64 -18.90
CA VAL A 78 -11.60 10.38 -17.47
C VAL A 78 -11.31 11.71 -16.78
N LYS A 79 -12.00 11.99 -15.68
CA LYS A 79 -11.83 13.20 -14.88
C LYS A 79 -11.85 12.89 -13.40
N LEU A 80 -11.19 13.73 -12.62
CA LEU A 80 -11.21 13.70 -11.16
C LEU A 80 -12.20 14.77 -10.65
N VAL A 81 -13.06 14.37 -9.74
CA VAL A 81 -13.96 15.27 -9.01
C VAL A 81 -13.57 15.21 -7.54
N ARG A 82 -13.24 16.34 -6.95
CA ARG A 82 -12.83 16.45 -5.54
C ARG A 82 -14.04 16.78 -4.66
N HIS A 83 -14.12 16.15 -3.50
CA HIS A 83 -15.19 16.34 -2.51
C HIS A 83 -14.70 17.06 -1.25
N GLY A 84 -13.66 17.89 -1.32
CA GLY A 84 -13.08 18.65 -0.22
C GLY A 84 -12.67 20.05 -0.63
N GLU A 85 -11.99 20.75 0.27
CA GLU A 85 -11.42 22.08 -0.02
C GLU A 85 -10.28 21.97 -1.04
N ALA A 86 -10.05 23.05 -1.79
CA ALA A 86 -8.97 23.08 -2.77
C ALA A 86 -7.61 22.95 -2.07
N GLY A 87 -6.86 21.90 -2.42
CA GLY A 87 -5.54 21.63 -1.84
C GLY A 87 -5.52 20.56 -0.73
N ASP A 88 -6.67 20.10 -0.29
CA ASP A 88 -6.75 18.96 0.65
C ASP A 88 -6.46 17.66 -0.09
N ILE A 89 -5.26 17.10 0.13
CA ILE A 89 -4.79 15.86 -0.50
C ILE A 89 -5.38 14.60 0.17
N GLU A 90 -5.87 14.73 1.40
CA GLU A 90 -6.52 13.65 2.14
C GLU A 90 -8.03 13.58 1.84
N ALA A 91 -8.59 14.58 1.13
CA ALA A 91 -10.00 14.59 0.81
C ALA A 91 -10.39 13.46 -0.14
N PRO A 92 -11.55 12.82 0.08
CA PRO A 92 -12.10 11.82 -0.83
C PRO A 92 -12.29 12.39 -2.24
N VAL A 93 -12.03 11.56 -3.24
CA VAL A 93 -12.19 11.94 -4.64
C VAL A 93 -12.96 10.91 -5.43
N GLU A 94 -13.68 11.38 -6.45
CA GLU A 94 -14.39 10.57 -7.41
C GLU A 94 -13.64 10.61 -8.76
N VAL A 95 -13.26 9.45 -9.28
CA VAL A 95 -12.79 9.31 -10.66
C VAL A 95 -13.97 8.94 -11.54
N VAL A 96 -14.30 9.81 -12.48
CA VAL A 96 -15.43 9.63 -13.41
C VAL A 96 -14.90 9.31 -14.80
N ALA A 97 -15.22 8.13 -15.32
CA ALA A 97 -14.95 7.73 -16.70
C ALA A 97 -16.23 7.75 -17.53
N ASN A 98 -16.27 8.50 -18.63
CA ASN A 98 -17.38 8.47 -19.55
C ASN A 98 -17.30 7.21 -20.41
N LEU A 99 -18.40 6.47 -20.51
CA LEU A 99 -18.48 5.22 -21.24
C LEU A 99 -19.12 5.45 -22.63
N PRO A 100 -18.63 4.79 -23.66
CA PRO A 100 -19.35 4.70 -24.93
C PRO A 100 -20.66 3.89 -24.72
N ALA A 101 -21.48 3.80 -25.76
CA ALA A 101 -22.68 2.96 -25.73
C ALA A 101 -22.28 1.49 -25.46
N LEU A 102 -22.77 0.94 -24.36
CA LEU A 102 -22.55 -0.45 -23.97
C LEU A 102 -23.74 -1.31 -24.39
N GLY A 103 -23.46 -2.55 -24.81
CA GLY A 103 -24.47 -3.55 -25.15
C GLY A 103 -24.88 -4.40 -23.94
N HIS A 104 -25.74 -5.39 -24.19
CA HIS A 104 -26.06 -6.44 -23.21
C HIS A 104 -24.85 -7.36 -23.05
N SER A 105 -24.15 -7.29 -21.94
CA SER A 105 -22.96 -8.11 -21.64
C SER A 105 -22.60 -8.01 -20.15
N SER A 106 -21.67 -8.85 -19.72
CA SER A 106 -20.91 -8.63 -18.48
C SER A 106 -19.70 -7.74 -18.80
N TYR A 107 -19.33 -6.91 -17.85
CA TYR A 107 -18.19 -6.00 -17.95
C TYR A 107 -17.30 -6.15 -16.76
N ARG A 108 -16.00 -6.38 -17.00
CA ARG A 108 -14.95 -6.35 -15.97
C ARG A 108 -14.19 -5.04 -16.09
N VAL A 109 -14.11 -4.33 -15.01
CA VAL A 109 -13.33 -3.09 -14.87
C VAL A 109 -12.13 -3.39 -13.99
N SER A 110 -10.94 -3.27 -14.53
CA SER A 110 -9.70 -3.29 -13.78
C SER A 110 -9.23 -1.83 -13.64
N TRP A 111 -8.85 -1.44 -12.46
CA TRP A 111 -8.34 -0.11 -12.18
C TRP A 111 -7.04 -0.16 -11.41
N GLU A 112 -6.20 0.82 -11.64
CA GLU A 112 -4.96 1.07 -10.92
C GLU A 112 -4.81 2.56 -10.73
N THR A 113 -4.43 3.01 -9.54
CA THR A 113 -4.21 4.42 -9.24
C THR A 113 -3.08 4.59 -8.24
N LEU A 114 -2.60 5.83 -8.10
CA LEU A 114 -1.56 6.22 -7.18
C LEU A 114 -2.15 7.21 -6.19
N SER A 115 -2.00 6.98 -4.88
CA SER A 115 -2.33 7.97 -3.85
C SER A 115 -1.51 9.24 -4.05
N SER A 116 -2.12 10.40 -3.83
CA SER A 116 -1.41 11.69 -3.92
C SER A 116 -0.57 11.98 -2.68
N ASP A 117 -0.88 11.33 -1.55
CA ASP A 117 -0.25 11.57 -0.27
C ASP A 117 1.06 10.79 -0.14
N ASP A 118 0.99 9.49 -0.25
CA ASP A 118 2.14 8.59 0.00
C ASP A 118 2.73 7.94 -1.26
N LEU A 119 2.18 8.27 -2.44
CA LEU A 119 2.56 7.70 -3.74
C LEU A 119 2.47 6.17 -3.80
N HIS A 120 1.57 5.59 -2.98
CA HIS A 120 1.32 4.16 -3.01
C HIS A 120 0.35 3.80 -4.12
N SER A 121 0.68 2.74 -4.89
CA SER A 121 -0.20 2.22 -5.94
C SER A 121 -1.24 1.29 -5.34
N THR A 122 -2.51 1.55 -5.66
CA THR A 122 -3.62 0.64 -5.35
C THR A 122 -4.32 0.22 -6.62
N SER A 123 -4.84 -0.99 -6.65
CA SER A 123 -5.53 -1.55 -7.81
C SER A 123 -6.67 -2.45 -7.38
N GLY A 124 -7.61 -2.66 -8.28
CA GLY A 124 -8.71 -3.58 -8.02
C GLY A 124 -9.48 -3.94 -9.27
N VAL A 125 -10.46 -4.80 -9.08
CA VAL A 125 -11.35 -5.29 -10.15
C VAL A 125 -12.77 -5.23 -9.63
N LEU A 126 -13.69 -4.72 -10.45
CA LEU A 126 -15.13 -4.82 -10.24
C LEU A 126 -15.80 -5.39 -11.50
N VAL A 127 -16.94 -6.00 -11.31
CA VAL A 127 -17.72 -6.60 -12.40
C VAL A 127 -19.17 -6.12 -12.33
N PHE A 128 -19.74 -5.70 -13.46
CA PHE A 128 -21.17 -5.41 -13.55
C PHE A 128 -21.78 -6.02 -14.81
N GLY A 129 -23.09 -6.21 -14.81
CA GLY A 129 -23.83 -6.73 -15.95
C GLY A 129 -24.82 -5.70 -16.50
N VAL A 130 -25.01 -5.69 -17.81
CA VAL A 130 -26.11 -4.98 -18.48
C VAL A 130 -27.05 -6.02 -19.09
N GLY A 131 -28.22 -6.20 -18.47
CA GLY A 131 -29.19 -7.23 -18.88
C GLY A 131 -28.68 -8.67 -18.72
N GLN A 132 -27.58 -8.88 -18.01
CA GLN A 132 -26.95 -10.18 -17.78
C GLN A 132 -26.50 -10.30 -16.33
N THR A 133 -26.74 -11.46 -15.72
CA THR A 133 -26.29 -11.75 -14.35
C THR A 133 -24.77 -11.89 -14.29
N VAL A 134 -24.19 -11.37 -13.24
CA VAL A 134 -22.76 -11.47 -12.95
C VAL A 134 -22.55 -11.81 -11.48
N THR A 135 -21.39 -12.33 -11.17
CA THR A 135 -20.95 -12.51 -9.78
C THR A 135 -19.93 -11.41 -9.47
N ALA A 136 -20.04 -10.79 -8.31
CA ALA A 136 -19.09 -9.79 -7.84
C ALA A 136 -17.66 -10.31 -7.95
N GLY A 137 -16.75 -9.48 -8.48
CA GLY A 137 -15.34 -9.81 -8.60
C GLY A 137 -14.59 -9.78 -7.27
N GLY A 138 -15.21 -9.17 -6.26
CA GLY A 138 -14.61 -8.84 -4.98
C GLY A 138 -13.66 -7.64 -5.12
N LEU A 139 -13.86 -6.61 -4.31
CA LEU A 139 -12.91 -5.49 -4.16
C LEU A 139 -11.70 -5.96 -3.34
N VAL A 140 -11.02 -7.01 -3.81
CA VAL A 140 -9.85 -7.56 -3.12
C VAL A 140 -8.63 -6.86 -3.70
N GLU A 141 -8.01 -6.00 -2.92
CA GLU A 141 -6.64 -5.58 -3.17
C GLU A 141 -5.77 -6.85 -3.25
N PRO A 142 -5.05 -7.06 -4.35
CA PRO A 142 -4.23 -8.26 -4.46
C PRO A 142 -3.21 -8.27 -3.31
N PRO A 143 -3.03 -9.41 -2.62
CA PRO A 143 -2.05 -9.48 -1.55
C PRO A 143 -0.67 -9.12 -2.09
N PRO A 144 0.19 -8.48 -1.28
CA PRO A 144 1.54 -8.12 -1.71
C PRO A 144 2.26 -9.35 -2.27
N SER A 145 3.03 -9.16 -3.31
CA SER A 145 3.78 -10.27 -3.90
C SER A 145 4.64 -10.96 -2.83
N PRO A 146 4.87 -12.29 -2.91
CA PRO A 146 5.71 -12.99 -1.93
C PRO A 146 7.12 -12.39 -1.80
N LEU A 147 7.65 -11.83 -2.90
CA LEU A 147 8.93 -11.13 -2.91
C LEU A 147 8.85 -9.84 -2.09
N GLU A 148 7.83 -9.04 -2.32
CA GLU A 148 7.61 -7.78 -1.60
C GLU A 148 7.41 -8.03 -0.10
N ALA A 149 6.56 -9.00 0.25
CA ALA A 149 6.37 -9.41 1.64
C ALA A 149 7.68 -9.86 2.29
N GLY A 150 8.48 -10.68 1.59
CA GLY A 150 9.80 -11.13 2.05
C GLY A 150 10.78 -9.98 2.26
N LEU A 151 10.83 -9.01 1.35
CA LEU A 151 11.69 -7.82 1.48
C LEU A 151 11.26 -6.92 2.64
N ARG A 152 9.98 -6.71 2.85
CA ARG A 152 9.45 -5.98 4.02
C ARG A 152 9.86 -6.65 5.34
N TRP A 153 9.72 -7.98 5.43
CA TRP A 153 10.19 -8.75 6.59
C TRP A 153 11.69 -8.64 6.80
N LEU A 154 12.49 -8.67 5.74
CA LEU A 154 13.93 -8.51 5.81
C LEU A 154 14.33 -7.14 6.37
N ILE A 155 13.65 -6.07 5.94
CA ILE A 155 13.84 -4.71 6.45
C ILE A 155 13.49 -4.65 7.94
N LEU A 156 12.34 -5.18 8.35
CA LEU A 156 11.92 -5.17 9.75
C LEU A 156 12.88 -5.94 10.66
N LEU A 157 13.32 -7.13 10.24
CA LEU A 157 14.31 -7.91 10.98
C LEU A 157 15.67 -7.20 11.05
N GLY A 158 16.07 -6.57 9.95
CA GLY A 158 17.29 -5.79 9.88
C GLY A 158 17.27 -4.61 10.85
N LEU A 159 16.20 -3.81 10.83
CA LEU A 159 16.01 -2.68 11.74
C LEU A 159 15.93 -3.13 13.21
N SER A 160 15.17 -4.18 13.49
CA SER A 160 15.05 -4.73 14.86
C SER A 160 16.40 -5.20 15.38
N SER A 161 17.19 -5.88 14.53
CA SER A 161 18.55 -6.33 14.90
C SER A 161 19.52 -5.16 15.07
N ALA A 162 19.41 -4.11 14.25
CA ALA A 162 20.24 -2.93 14.36
C ALA A 162 19.96 -2.17 15.67
N LEU A 163 18.69 -1.87 15.94
CA LEU A 163 18.27 -1.14 17.14
C LEU A 163 18.47 -1.95 18.40
N GLY A 164 18.05 -3.22 18.41
CA GLY A 164 18.21 -4.12 19.55
C GLY A 164 19.69 -4.36 19.88
N GLY A 165 20.54 -4.55 18.86
CA GLY A 165 21.97 -4.66 19.05
C GLY A 165 22.63 -3.39 19.58
N ALA A 166 22.25 -2.22 19.11
CA ALA A 166 22.72 -0.92 19.61
C ALA A 166 22.33 -0.71 21.07
N LEU A 167 21.08 -1.00 21.43
CA LEU A 167 20.61 -0.93 22.80
C LEU A 167 21.37 -1.90 23.71
N ALA A 168 21.56 -3.14 23.25
CA ALA A 168 22.33 -4.14 24.01
C ALA A 168 23.77 -3.68 24.26
N VAL A 169 24.45 -3.11 23.26
CA VAL A 169 25.80 -2.52 23.42
C VAL A 169 25.77 -1.45 24.49
N HIS A 170 24.81 -0.50 24.42
CA HIS A 170 24.71 0.57 25.39
C HIS A 170 24.51 0.10 26.83
N LEU A 171 23.69 -0.93 27.03
CA LEU A 171 23.44 -1.52 28.34
C LEU A 171 24.64 -2.30 28.87
N LEU A 172 25.33 -3.07 28.01
CA LEU A 172 26.50 -3.85 28.35
C LEU A 172 27.73 -2.98 28.66
N ASP A 173 27.93 -1.90 27.91
CA ASP A 173 29.00 -0.94 28.19
C ASP A 173 28.80 -0.24 29.56
N ARG A 174 27.55 -0.06 30.00
CA ARG A 174 27.23 0.46 31.34
C ARG A 174 27.40 -0.57 32.46
N ALA A 175 27.18 -1.85 32.17
CA ALA A 175 27.30 -2.92 33.16
C ALA A 175 28.75 -3.19 33.55
N GLY A 176 29.71 -2.98 32.64
CA GLY A 176 31.15 -3.21 32.83
C GLY A 176 31.51 -4.69 33.01
N GLY A 177 32.79 -4.99 33.04
CA GLY A 177 33.32 -6.35 33.23
C GLY A 177 33.71 -7.07 31.92
N TRP A 178 34.52 -8.11 32.06
CA TRP A 178 35.09 -8.85 30.92
C TRP A 178 34.04 -9.55 30.04
N ASP A 179 33.03 -10.14 30.66
CA ASP A 179 31.95 -10.83 29.96
C ASP A 179 31.04 -9.84 29.25
N ALA A 180 30.81 -8.65 29.82
CA ALA A 180 30.07 -7.57 29.19
C ALA A 180 30.78 -7.08 27.93
N GLY A 181 32.10 -6.96 27.93
CA GLY A 181 32.88 -6.56 26.76
C GLY A 181 32.78 -7.53 25.59
N ARG A 182 32.82 -8.85 25.83
CA ARG A 182 32.62 -9.87 24.81
C ARG A 182 31.21 -9.84 24.22
N ALA A 183 30.21 -9.72 25.09
CA ALA A 183 28.81 -9.63 24.69
C ALA A 183 28.56 -8.35 23.85
N ALA A 184 29.15 -7.22 24.23
CA ALA A 184 29.05 -5.97 23.47
C ALA A 184 29.63 -6.09 22.06
N LEU A 185 30.79 -6.77 21.88
CA LEU A 185 31.35 -7.02 20.55
C LEU A 185 30.42 -7.86 19.67
N THR A 186 29.79 -8.87 20.25
CA THR A 186 28.80 -9.70 19.51
C THR A 186 27.57 -8.88 19.14
N ALA A 187 27.05 -8.08 20.07
CA ALA A 187 25.92 -7.18 19.82
C ALA A 187 26.22 -6.14 18.74
N ARG A 188 27.43 -5.57 18.71
CA ARG A 188 27.87 -4.63 17.65
C ARG A 188 27.88 -5.30 16.28
N LYS A 189 28.41 -6.54 16.16
CA LYS A 189 28.41 -7.29 14.92
C LYS A 189 26.98 -7.59 14.44
N LEU A 190 26.10 -7.97 15.36
CA LEU A 190 24.69 -8.23 15.04
C LEU A 190 23.98 -6.96 14.57
N SER A 191 24.17 -5.85 15.29
CA SER A 191 23.62 -4.54 14.92
C SER A 191 24.06 -4.11 13.53
N MET A 192 25.35 -4.21 13.21
CA MET A 192 25.88 -3.82 11.91
C MET A 192 25.38 -4.73 10.77
N ARG A 193 25.32 -6.04 11.00
CA ARG A 193 24.74 -6.98 10.02
C ARG A 193 23.26 -6.71 9.78
N GLY A 194 22.50 -6.45 10.85
CA GLY A 194 21.10 -6.06 10.76
C GLY A 194 20.90 -4.78 9.96
N ALA A 195 21.68 -3.74 10.23
CA ALA A 195 21.64 -2.49 9.48
C ALA A 195 21.93 -2.69 7.98
N LEU A 196 22.95 -3.48 7.64
CA LEU A 196 23.28 -3.80 6.24
C LEU A 196 22.17 -4.60 5.55
N MET A 197 21.60 -5.60 6.23
CA MET A 197 20.48 -6.37 5.69
C MET A 197 19.25 -5.52 5.45
N GLY A 198 18.90 -4.66 6.42
CA GLY A 198 17.76 -3.74 6.29
C GLY A 198 17.95 -2.75 5.15
N ALA A 199 19.14 -2.16 5.03
CA ALA A 199 19.48 -1.26 3.95
C ALA A 199 19.43 -1.94 2.57
N ALA A 200 20.01 -3.12 2.44
CA ALA A 200 19.98 -3.90 1.20
C ALA A 200 18.54 -4.26 0.80
N GLY A 201 17.72 -4.74 1.75
CA GLY A 201 16.30 -5.01 1.53
C GLY A 201 15.53 -3.79 1.08
N GLY A 202 15.79 -2.62 1.70
CA GLY A 202 15.17 -1.35 1.33
C GLY A 202 15.51 -0.89 -0.08
N VAL A 203 16.80 -1.00 -0.48
CA VAL A 203 17.23 -0.66 -1.85
C VAL A 203 16.56 -1.58 -2.88
N VAL A 204 16.54 -2.90 -2.63
CA VAL A 204 15.89 -3.85 -3.56
C VAL A 204 14.40 -3.60 -3.66
N LEU A 205 13.72 -3.31 -2.54
CA LEU A 205 12.29 -2.98 -2.54
C LEU A 205 12.04 -1.70 -3.35
N LEU A 206 12.82 -0.64 -3.12
CA LEU A 206 12.72 0.61 -3.87
C LEU A 206 12.90 0.39 -5.38
N VAL A 207 13.93 -0.34 -5.78
CA VAL A 207 14.21 -0.66 -7.19
C VAL A 207 13.05 -1.46 -7.80
N SER A 208 12.49 -2.43 -7.07
CA SER A 208 11.36 -3.22 -7.55
C SER A 208 10.11 -2.36 -7.76
N GLN A 209 9.81 -1.44 -6.84
CA GLN A 209 8.69 -0.51 -6.96
C GLN A 209 8.86 0.48 -8.13
N LEU A 210 10.07 1.02 -8.31
CA LEU A 210 10.37 1.88 -9.45
C LEU A 210 10.24 1.15 -10.80
N ALA A 211 10.63 -0.12 -10.85
CA ALA A 211 10.50 -0.93 -12.06
C ALA A 211 9.04 -1.24 -12.40
N THR A 212 8.18 -1.42 -11.40
CA THR A 212 6.75 -1.71 -11.60
C THR A 212 5.91 -0.47 -11.86
N SER A 213 6.28 0.70 -11.30
CA SER A 213 5.54 1.96 -11.46
C SER A 213 5.66 2.58 -12.87
N GLY A 214 6.53 2.04 -13.75
CA GLY A 214 6.78 2.63 -15.09
C GLY A 214 7.43 4.02 -15.06
N ALA A 215 7.69 4.55 -13.86
CA ALA A 215 8.48 5.75 -13.68
C ALA A 215 9.95 5.37 -13.91
N GLY A 216 10.48 5.69 -15.08
CA GLY A 216 11.89 5.45 -15.34
C GLY A 216 12.74 6.11 -14.26
N VAL A 217 13.72 5.38 -13.72
CA VAL A 217 14.68 5.87 -12.68
C VAL A 217 15.27 7.23 -13.06
N LEU A 218 15.33 7.57 -14.34
CA LEU A 218 15.81 8.85 -14.88
C LEU A 218 14.85 10.02 -14.58
N ALA A 219 13.57 9.80 -14.35
CA ALA A 219 12.62 10.89 -14.03
C ALA A 219 12.85 11.48 -12.64
N LEU A 220 13.43 10.71 -11.70
CA LEU A 220 13.76 11.16 -10.35
C LEU A 220 15.07 11.98 -10.28
N LEU A 221 15.90 11.92 -11.34
CA LEU A 221 17.18 12.64 -11.39
C LEU A 221 17.06 14.01 -12.05
N TRP A 222 15.89 14.37 -12.62
CA TRP A 222 15.69 15.59 -13.40
C TRP A 222 14.48 16.43 -12.94
N SER A 223 13.92 16.16 -11.74
CA SER A 223 12.86 16.97 -11.14
C SER A 223 13.38 17.97 -10.10
#